data_b4346332cf1cc886e8a1b56e6cfd9947
#
_entry.id   b4346332cf1cc886e8a1b56e6cfd9947
#
_cell.length_a   1.000
_cell.length_b   1.000
_cell.length_c   1.000
_cell.angle_alpha   90.00
_cell.angle_beta   90.00
_cell.angle_gamma   90.00
#
_symmetry.space_group_name_H-M   'P 1'
#
loop_
_entity.id
_entity.type
_entity.pdbx_description
1 polymer ?
#
loop_
_entity_poly.entity_id
_entity_poly.type
_entity_poly.pdbx_seq_one_letter_code
_entity_poly.pdbx_strand_id
1 'polypeptide(L)'
;LLASSAASDVYKRQVADAVAAINLYPVPIIMIDMGTATTISVIDKEKNFIGGMIIPGLRTSLDSLSGKASQLPFISLVPPKKVIGTNTIDCMKSGIIHSNAASIDGVIERIENELGEKCTVVSTGGVAKIIVPYCKRDIVIDDELLLKGIMIIYLSLIHI
;
A
#
# COMPACT_ATOMS: atom_id res chain seq x y z
N LEU A 1 9.20 -2.67 27.36
CA LEU A 1 8.25 -2.63 26.24
C LEU A 1 8.52 -3.80 25.31
N LEU A 2 7.82 -4.90 25.55
CA LEU A 2 7.78 -6.03 24.61
C LEU A 2 6.87 -5.61 23.45
N ALA A 3 7.45 -4.98 22.43
CA ALA A 3 6.79 -4.91 21.13
C ALA A 3 6.50 -6.35 20.69
N SER A 4 5.27 -6.67 20.31
CA SER A 4 4.95 -8.00 19.81
C SER A 4 5.88 -8.33 18.64
N SER A 5 6.29 -9.57 18.48
CA SER A 5 7.17 -9.99 17.37
C SER A 5 6.64 -9.55 16.00
N ALA A 6 5.32 -9.60 15.80
CA ALA A 6 4.64 -9.14 14.59
C ALA A 6 4.83 -7.63 14.33
N ALA A 7 4.72 -6.76 15.34
CA ALA A 7 4.94 -5.33 15.18
C ALA A 7 6.41 -5.02 14.85
N SER A 8 7.34 -5.77 15.44
CA SER A 8 8.77 -5.67 15.12
C SER A 8 9.06 -6.07 13.66
N ASP A 9 8.40 -7.11 13.15
CA ASP A 9 8.63 -7.59 11.78
C ASP A 9 8.04 -6.65 10.72
N VAL A 10 6.88 -6.05 10.99
CA VAL A 10 6.30 -5.00 10.12
C VAL A 10 7.25 -3.81 10.04
N TYR A 11 7.77 -3.35 11.17
CA TYR A 11 8.72 -2.24 11.21
C TYR A 11 10.02 -2.54 10.44
N LYS A 12 10.58 -3.74 10.59
CA LYS A 12 11.80 -4.16 9.86
C LYS A 12 11.59 -4.14 8.35
N ARG A 13 10.42 -4.59 7.88
CA ARG A 13 10.08 -4.55 6.45
C ARG A 13 9.97 -3.11 5.96
N GLN A 14 9.27 -2.25 6.70
CA GLN A 14 9.15 -0.83 6.35
C GLN A 14 10.51 -0.13 6.24
N VAL A 15 11.46 -0.47 7.12
CA VAL A 15 12.83 0.09 7.04
C VAL A 15 13.54 -0.38 5.77
N ALA A 16 13.46 -1.65 5.43
CA ALA A 16 14.07 -2.17 4.20
C ALA A 16 13.45 -1.55 2.95
N ASP A 17 12.14 -1.46 2.90
CA ASP A 17 11.42 -0.79 1.80
C ASP A 17 11.83 0.68 1.68
N ALA A 18 11.98 1.40 2.82
CA ALA A 18 12.42 2.79 2.85
C ALA A 18 13.84 2.95 2.32
N VAL A 19 14.75 2.06 2.69
CA VAL A 19 16.15 2.07 2.18
C VAL A 19 16.14 1.87 0.66
N ALA A 20 15.36 0.93 0.13
CA ALA A 20 15.23 0.76 -1.31
C ALA A 20 14.66 2.03 -1.96
N ALA A 21 13.58 2.55 -1.44
CA ALA A 21 12.89 3.71 -2.00
C ALA A 21 13.80 4.93 -2.08
N ILE A 22 14.51 5.27 -0.99
CA ILE A 22 15.44 6.41 -0.92
C ILE A 22 16.58 6.30 -1.95
N ASN A 23 17.03 5.08 -2.25
CA ASN A 23 18.13 4.86 -3.18
C ASN A 23 17.72 4.77 -4.64
N LEU A 24 16.46 4.39 -4.92
CA LEU A 24 16.01 4.08 -6.26
C LEU A 24 15.04 5.11 -6.86
N TYR A 25 14.39 5.92 -6.02
CA TYR A 25 13.34 6.84 -6.44
C TYR A 25 13.60 8.27 -5.97
N PRO A 26 13.13 9.28 -6.73
CA PRO A 26 13.22 10.68 -6.31
C PRO A 26 12.39 10.96 -5.05
N VAL A 27 12.97 11.67 -4.08
CA VAL A 27 12.26 12.17 -2.89
C VAL A 27 11.49 13.47 -3.20
N PRO A 28 10.39 13.79 -2.48
CA PRO A 28 9.76 13.01 -1.43
C PRO A 28 9.01 11.79 -1.96
N ILE A 29 8.85 10.76 -1.12
CA ILE A 29 8.28 9.48 -1.55
C ILE A 29 7.12 9.08 -0.64
N ILE A 30 6.06 8.58 -1.24
CA ILE A 30 5.00 7.83 -0.58
C ILE A 30 5.15 6.36 -0.96
N MET A 31 5.43 5.51 0.02
CA MET A 31 5.48 4.06 -0.17
C MET A 31 4.17 3.44 0.30
N ILE A 32 3.62 2.52 -0.49
CA ILE A 32 2.36 1.83 -0.19
C ILE A 32 2.58 0.32 -0.28
N ASP A 33 2.62 -0.37 0.86
CA ASP A 33 2.64 -1.84 0.90
C ASP A 33 1.20 -2.35 1.02
N MET A 34 0.72 -3.01 -0.02
CA MET A 34 -0.65 -3.52 -0.14
C MET A 34 -0.71 -5.02 0.20
N GLY A 35 -0.68 -5.34 1.49
CA GLY A 35 -0.77 -6.68 2.04
C GLY A 35 -2.08 -6.97 2.78
N THR A 36 -2.00 -7.71 3.88
CA THR A 36 -3.11 -7.97 4.82
C THR A 36 -3.64 -6.66 5.41
N ALA A 37 -2.73 -5.77 5.81
CA ALA A 37 -2.99 -4.36 5.98
C ALA A 37 -2.37 -3.60 4.80
N THR A 38 -2.89 -2.43 4.46
CA THR A 38 -2.21 -1.49 3.58
C THR A 38 -1.48 -0.49 4.46
N THR A 39 -0.15 -0.49 4.39
CA THR A 39 0.69 0.48 5.10
C THR A 39 1.17 1.55 4.14
N ILE A 40 1.07 2.80 4.56
CA ILE A 40 1.50 3.96 3.79
C ILE A 40 2.57 4.65 4.60
N SER A 41 3.76 4.78 4.03
CA SER A 41 4.93 5.37 4.67
C SER A 41 5.42 6.56 3.87
N VAL A 42 5.85 7.60 4.56
CA VAL A 42 6.25 8.87 3.94
C VAL A 42 7.70 9.18 4.23
N ILE A 43 8.44 9.51 3.17
CA ILE A 43 9.82 9.96 3.22
C ILE A 43 9.85 11.39 2.67
N ASP A 44 10.38 12.32 3.45
CA ASP A 44 10.50 13.73 3.05
C ASP A 44 11.64 13.97 2.05
N LYS A 45 11.78 15.21 1.59
CA LYS A 45 12.83 15.61 0.64
C LYS A 45 14.24 15.54 1.23
N GLU A 46 14.38 15.58 2.56
CA GLU A 46 15.62 15.38 3.29
C GLU A 46 15.96 13.90 3.52
N LYS A 47 15.16 12.98 2.96
CA LYS A 47 15.29 11.51 3.11
C LYS A 47 15.00 10.99 4.52
N ASN A 48 14.25 11.72 5.33
CA ASN A 48 13.79 11.24 6.63
C ASN A 48 12.48 10.45 6.47
N PHE A 49 12.40 9.33 7.17
CA PHE A 49 11.13 8.62 7.37
C PHE A 49 10.30 9.39 8.41
N ILE A 50 9.26 10.09 7.98
CA ILE A 50 8.50 11.02 8.83
C ILE A 50 7.21 10.43 9.41
N GLY A 51 6.88 9.20 9.05
CA GLY A 51 5.70 8.50 9.54
C GLY A 51 4.83 7.95 8.43
N GLY A 52 3.56 7.74 8.73
CA GLY A 52 2.62 7.18 7.76
C GLY A 52 1.28 6.79 8.38
N MET A 53 0.56 5.90 7.73
CA MET A 53 -0.72 5.38 8.19
C MET A 53 -0.90 3.91 7.86
N ILE A 54 -1.81 3.26 8.57
CA ILE A 54 -2.19 1.87 8.35
C ILE A 54 -3.70 1.85 8.15
N ILE A 55 -4.13 1.25 7.04
CA ILE A 55 -5.54 1.04 6.73
C ILE A 55 -5.81 -0.46 6.49
N PRO A 56 -7.07 -0.91 6.61
CA PRO A 56 -7.40 -2.30 6.30
C PRO A 56 -7.01 -2.65 4.87
N GLY A 57 -6.33 -3.80 4.70
CA GLY A 57 -6.01 -4.30 3.38
C GLY A 57 -7.26 -4.74 2.61
N LEU A 58 -7.13 -4.85 1.30
CA LEU A 58 -8.24 -5.16 0.39
C LEU A 58 -8.95 -6.47 0.77
N ARG A 59 -8.18 -7.54 0.99
CA ARG A 59 -8.73 -8.85 1.37
C ARG A 59 -9.38 -8.80 2.74
N THR A 60 -8.74 -8.17 3.72
CA THR A 60 -9.29 -7.99 5.07
C THR A 60 -10.64 -7.24 5.03
N SER A 61 -10.73 -6.20 4.20
CA SER A 61 -11.98 -5.43 4.02
C SER A 61 -13.08 -6.29 3.40
N LEU A 62 -12.75 -7.09 2.40
CA LEU A 62 -13.69 -8.01 1.74
C LEU A 62 -14.18 -9.10 2.70
N ASP A 63 -13.25 -9.75 3.42
CA ASP A 63 -13.57 -10.82 4.37
C ASP A 63 -14.43 -10.29 5.54
N SER A 64 -14.14 -9.07 6.00
CA SER A 64 -14.96 -8.42 7.03
C SER A 64 -16.37 -8.13 6.55
N LEU A 65 -16.53 -7.69 5.30
CA LEU A 65 -17.84 -7.43 4.70
C LEU A 65 -18.66 -8.73 4.57
N SER A 66 -18.07 -9.79 4.01
CA SER A 66 -18.72 -11.08 3.83
C SER A 66 -18.99 -11.80 5.16
N GLY A 67 -18.09 -11.69 6.13
CA GLY A 67 -18.21 -12.37 7.43
C GLY A 67 -19.19 -11.70 8.41
N LYS A 68 -19.38 -10.38 8.30
CA LYS A 68 -20.27 -9.63 9.22
C LYS A 68 -21.64 -9.34 8.67
N ALA A 69 -21.82 -9.39 7.35
CA ALA A 69 -23.12 -9.16 6.70
C ALA A 69 -23.71 -10.51 6.28
N SER A 70 -24.67 -11.02 7.05
CA SER A 70 -25.27 -12.36 6.87
C SER A 70 -25.89 -12.61 5.50
N GLN A 71 -26.19 -11.55 4.73
CA GLN A 71 -26.78 -11.61 3.39
C GLN A 71 -25.75 -11.54 2.25
N LEU A 72 -24.47 -11.30 2.56
CA LEU A 72 -23.43 -11.14 1.55
C LEU A 72 -22.59 -12.41 1.41
N PRO A 73 -22.45 -12.95 0.18
CA PRO A 73 -21.66 -14.16 -0.05
C PRO A 73 -20.15 -13.89 0.04
N PHE A 74 -19.38 -14.94 0.27
CA PHE A 74 -17.94 -14.88 0.04
C PHE A 74 -17.69 -14.83 -1.47
N ILE A 75 -16.87 -13.87 -1.90
CA ILE A 75 -16.52 -13.67 -3.31
C ILE A 75 -15.02 -13.69 -3.50
N SER A 76 -14.58 -14.07 -4.70
CA SER A 76 -13.17 -13.93 -5.11
C SER A 76 -12.82 -12.48 -5.43
N LEU A 77 -11.57 -12.12 -5.17
CA LEU A 77 -11.01 -10.82 -5.48
C LEU A 77 -10.70 -10.72 -6.99
N VAL A 78 -11.72 -10.49 -7.77
CA VAL A 78 -11.63 -10.32 -9.23
C VAL A 78 -12.14 -8.92 -9.58
N PRO A 79 -11.41 -8.19 -10.44
CA PRO A 79 -11.82 -6.85 -10.86
C PRO A 79 -13.23 -6.81 -11.46
N PRO A 80 -14.00 -5.74 -11.18
CA PRO A 80 -15.33 -5.58 -11.72
C PRO A 80 -15.29 -5.24 -13.22
N LYS A 81 -16.32 -5.62 -13.95
CA LYS A 81 -16.46 -5.25 -15.37
C LYS A 81 -16.93 -3.80 -15.55
N LYS A 82 -17.66 -3.27 -14.57
CA LYS A 82 -18.24 -1.91 -14.56
C LYS A 82 -18.17 -1.33 -13.15
N VAL A 83 -18.14 -0.01 -13.05
CA VAL A 83 -18.20 0.71 -11.77
C VAL A 83 -19.55 0.47 -11.09
N ILE A 84 -20.64 0.53 -11.87
CA ILE A 84 -21.99 0.29 -11.33
C ILE A 84 -22.31 -1.19 -11.49
N GLY A 85 -22.34 -1.93 -10.38
CA GLY A 85 -22.81 -3.32 -10.34
C GLY A 85 -24.32 -3.41 -10.44
N THR A 86 -24.81 -4.50 -11.05
CA THR A 86 -26.25 -4.74 -11.24
C THR A 86 -26.78 -5.95 -10.46
N ASN A 87 -25.91 -6.62 -9.72
CA ASN A 87 -26.24 -7.70 -8.80
C ASN A 87 -25.30 -7.62 -7.58
N THR A 88 -25.61 -8.34 -6.51
CA THR A 88 -24.87 -8.30 -5.25
C THR A 88 -23.37 -8.56 -5.42
N ILE A 89 -22.98 -9.56 -6.19
CA ILE A 89 -21.57 -9.95 -6.40
C ILE A 89 -20.82 -8.84 -7.14
N ASP A 90 -21.41 -8.29 -8.21
CA ASP A 90 -20.78 -7.22 -8.98
C ASP A 90 -20.71 -5.91 -8.17
N CYS A 91 -21.73 -5.63 -7.35
CA CYS A 91 -21.73 -4.50 -6.42
C CYS A 91 -20.60 -4.63 -5.39
N MET A 92 -20.41 -5.83 -4.81
CA MET A 92 -19.33 -6.08 -3.86
C MET A 92 -17.95 -5.95 -4.50
N LYS A 93 -17.74 -6.55 -5.67
CA LYS A 93 -16.48 -6.44 -6.42
C LYS A 93 -16.15 -5.00 -6.78
N SER A 94 -17.12 -4.28 -7.29
CA SER A 94 -16.97 -2.87 -7.64
C SER A 94 -16.68 -2.01 -6.42
N GLY A 95 -17.46 -2.17 -5.37
CA GLY A 95 -17.31 -1.42 -4.13
C GLY A 95 -15.92 -1.58 -3.55
N ILE A 96 -15.43 -2.82 -3.40
CA ILE A 96 -14.14 -3.09 -2.76
C ILE A 96 -12.96 -2.56 -3.59
N ILE A 97 -12.98 -2.70 -4.91
CA ILE A 97 -11.90 -2.22 -5.78
C ILE A 97 -11.88 -0.69 -5.87
N HIS A 98 -13.02 -0.09 -6.23
CA HIS A 98 -13.05 1.36 -6.46
C HIS A 98 -12.95 2.17 -5.17
N SER A 99 -13.49 1.67 -4.04
CA SER A 99 -13.31 2.36 -2.76
C SER A 99 -11.86 2.35 -2.29
N ASN A 100 -11.14 1.22 -2.47
CA ASN A 100 -9.72 1.16 -2.14
C ASN A 100 -8.88 2.07 -3.04
N ALA A 101 -9.10 2.05 -4.36
CA ALA A 101 -8.41 2.95 -5.29
C ALA A 101 -8.66 4.42 -4.94
N ALA A 102 -9.92 4.80 -4.70
CA ALA A 102 -10.28 6.17 -4.30
C ALA A 102 -9.66 6.56 -2.95
N SER A 103 -9.57 5.62 -1.99
CA SER A 103 -8.90 5.84 -0.71
C SER A 103 -7.41 6.12 -0.90
N ILE A 104 -6.73 5.34 -1.74
CA ILE A 104 -5.31 5.54 -2.07
C ILE A 104 -5.10 6.91 -2.71
N ASP A 105 -5.87 7.25 -3.76
CA ASP A 105 -5.77 8.56 -4.40
C ASP A 105 -6.00 9.72 -3.42
N GLY A 106 -7.03 9.60 -2.57
CA GLY A 106 -7.37 10.63 -1.60
C GLY A 106 -6.35 10.76 -0.46
N VAL A 107 -5.69 9.67 -0.08
CA VAL A 107 -4.61 9.69 0.92
C VAL A 107 -3.35 10.33 0.35
N ILE A 108 -2.97 9.98 -0.88
CA ILE A 108 -1.83 10.60 -1.57
C ILE A 108 -2.02 12.12 -1.64
N GLU A 109 -3.20 12.57 -2.07
CA GLU A 109 -3.52 13.99 -2.16
C GLU A 109 -3.39 14.71 -0.79
N ARG A 110 -3.87 14.08 0.29
CA ARG A 110 -3.78 14.65 1.64
C ARG A 110 -2.34 14.76 2.14
N ILE A 111 -1.52 13.74 1.88
CA ILE A 111 -0.09 13.74 2.24
C ILE A 111 0.64 14.84 1.45
N GLU A 112 0.42 14.94 0.14
CA GLU A 112 1.04 15.97 -0.69
C GLU A 112 0.62 17.39 -0.26
N ASN A 113 -0.64 17.58 0.12
CA ASN A 113 -1.13 18.86 0.65
C ASN A 113 -0.47 19.21 1.99
N GLU A 114 -0.25 18.22 2.87
CA GLU A 114 0.44 18.43 4.15
C GLU A 114 1.92 18.76 3.96
N LEU A 115 2.59 18.09 3.01
CA LEU A 115 3.99 18.36 2.66
C LEU A 115 4.19 19.64 1.84
N GLY A 116 3.15 20.10 1.14
CA GLY A 116 3.21 21.24 0.24
C GLY A 116 3.90 20.95 -1.09
N GLU A 117 4.14 19.68 -1.43
CA GLU A 117 4.85 19.26 -2.65
C GLU A 117 4.36 17.89 -3.16
N LYS A 118 4.64 17.62 -4.44
CA LYS A 118 4.31 16.35 -5.09
C LYS A 118 5.31 15.27 -4.72
N CYS A 119 4.81 14.06 -4.56
CA CYS A 119 5.59 12.88 -4.16
C CYS A 119 5.72 11.88 -5.32
N THR A 120 6.84 11.19 -5.35
CA THR A 120 6.95 9.92 -6.06
C THR A 120 6.17 8.86 -5.28
N VAL A 121 5.25 8.17 -5.94
CA VAL A 121 4.44 7.14 -5.29
C VAL A 121 4.90 5.77 -5.76
N VAL A 122 5.32 4.93 -4.81
CA VAL A 122 5.80 3.56 -5.06
C VAL A 122 4.92 2.59 -4.30
N SER A 123 4.43 1.57 -4.98
CA SER A 123 3.60 0.52 -4.39
C SER A 123 4.26 -0.84 -4.48
N THR A 124 4.11 -1.64 -3.44
CA THR A 124 4.50 -3.04 -3.36
C THR A 124 3.37 -3.86 -2.74
N GLY A 125 3.56 -5.17 -2.63
CA GLY A 125 2.59 -6.05 -2.00
C GLY A 125 1.68 -6.78 -2.99
N GLY A 126 1.13 -7.90 -2.53
CA GLY A 126 0.47 -8.89 -3.40
C GLY A 126 -0.81 -8.42 -4.10
N VAL A 127 -1.45 -7.33 -3.65
CA VAL A 127 -2.69 -6.80 -4.27
C VAL A 127 -2.48 -5.48 -5.01
N ALA A 128 -1.25 -4.95 -5.05
CA ALA A 128 -0.93 -3.71 -5.75
C ALA A 128 -1.37 -3.76 -7.22
N LYS A 129 -1.05 -4.83 -7.92
CA LYS A 129 -1.43 -5.04 -9.34
C LYS A 129 -2.94 -5.05 -9.58
N ILE A 130 -3.73 -5.34 -8.56
CA ILE A 130 -5.20 -5.37 -8.66
C ILE A 130 -5.78 -3.96 -8.49
N ILE A 131 -5.20 -3.13 -7.60
CA ILE A 131 -5.74 -1.83 -7.22
C ILE A 131 -5.16 -0.69 -8.04
N VAL A 132 -3.85 -0.66 -8.26
CA VAL A 132 -3.16 0.44 -8.96
C VAL A 132 -3.78 0.80 -10.31
N PRO A 133 -4.22 -0.16 -11.15
CA PRO A 133 -4.89 0.16 -12.43
C PRO A 133 -6.17 0.98 -12.30
N TYR A 134 -6.77 1.04 -11.11
CA TYR A 134 -7.99 1.81 -10.82
C TYR A 134 -7.72 3.13 -10.11
N CYS A 135 -6.48 3.40 -9.73
CA CYS A 135 -6.05 4.68 -9.19
C CYS A 135 -5.92 5.74 -10.30
N LYS A 136 -6.15 6.99 -9.94
CA LYS A 136 -5.96 8.15 -10.83
C LYS A 136 -4.53 8.67 -10.82
N ARG A 137 -3.80 8.36 -9.74
CA ARG A 137 -2.41 8.77 -9.54
C ARG A 137 -1.46 7.82 -10.26
N ASP A 138 -0.38 8.39 -10.77
CA ASP A 138 0.74 7.59 -11.27
C ASP A 138 1.43 6.94 -10.08
N ILE A 139 1.40 5.61 -10.05
CA ILE A 139 1.96 4.80 -8.98
C ILE A 139 2.88 3.76 -9.62
N VAL A 140 4.15 3.78 -9.24
CA VAL A 140 5.13 2.78 -9.68
C VAL A 140 4.91 1.50 -8.86
N ILE A 141 4.69 0.37 -9.52
CA ILE A 141 4.64 -0.94 -8.85
C ILE A 141 6.04 -1.53 -8.83
N ASP A 142 6.55 -1.80 -7.64
CA ASP A 142 7.83 -2.47 -7.42
C ASP A 142 7.65 -3.66 -6.48
N ASP A 143 7.42 -4.84 -7.06
CA ASP A 143 7.21 -6.09 -6.31
C ASP A 143 8.47 -6.54 -5.56
N GLU A 144 9.64 -6.06 -5.96
CA GLU A 144 10.93 -6.45 -5.41
C GLU A 144 11.50 -5.43 -4.42
N LEU A 145 10.72 -4.39 -4.05
CA LEU A 145 11.19 -3.29 -3.22
C LEU A 145 11.88 -3.78 -1.93
N LEU A 146 11.24 -4.71 -1.22
CA LEU A 146 11.79 -5.33 -0.01
C LEU A 146 13.14 -6.02 -0.26
N LEU A 147 13.22 -6.83 -1.31
CA LEU A 147 14.45 -7.57 -1.66
C LEU A 147 15.58 -6.61 -2.03
N LYS A 148 15.28 -5.56 -2.78
CA LYS A 148 16.23 -4.51 -3.12
C LYS A 148 16.74 -3.79 -1.89
N GLY A 149 15.87 -3.48 -0.94
CA GLY A 149 16.23 -2.87 0.33
C GLY A 149 17.15 -3.74 1.17
N ILE A 150 16.82 -5.01 1.31
CA ILE A 150 17.66 -5.99 2.01
C ILE A 150 19.03 -6.10 1.34
N MET A 151 19.08 -6.16 0.01
CA MET A 151 20.35 -6.21 -0.73
C MET A 151 21.20 -4.96 -0.51
N ILE A 152 20.62 -3.76 -0.55
CA ILE A 152 21.32 -2.50 -0.32
C ILE A 152 21.92 -2.49 1.10
N ILE A 153 21.12 -2.87 2.11
CA ILE A 153 21.58 -2.96 3.50
C ILE A 153 22.72 -3.96 3.62
N TYR A 154 22.59 -5.15 3.05
CA TYR A 154 23.63 -6.18 3.09
C TYR A 154 24.93 -5.69 2.47
N LEU A 155 24.87 -5.10 1.27
CA LEU A 155 26.04 -4.57 0.58
C LEU A 155 26.70 -3.43 1.38
N SER A 156 25.96 -2.60 2.06
CA SER A 156 26.51 -1.54 2.91
C SER A 156 27.28 -2.10 4.11
N LEU A 157 26.86 -3.26 4.63
CA LEU A 157 27.53 -3.90 5.78
C LEU A 157 28.83 -4.62 5.39
N ILE A 158 28.95 -5.14 4.16
CA ILE A 158 30.18 -5.84 3.73
C ILE A 158 31.25 -4.89 3.18
N HIS A 159 30.94 -3.62 2.92
CA HIS A 159 31.88 -2.61 2.46
C HIS A 159 32.46 -1.76 3.62
N ILE A 160 32.14 -2.13 4.83
CA ILE A 160 32.77 -1.58 6.05
C ILE A 160 34.04 -2.38 6.39
#